data_9e34f84ab82fafedef9425f6cad6f75d
#
_entry.id   9e34f84ab82fafedef9425f6cad6f75d
#
_cell.length_a   1.000
_cell.length_b   1.000
_cell.length_c   1.000
_cell.angle_alpha   90.00
_cell.angle_beta   90.00
_cell.angle_gamma   90.00
#
_symmetry.space_group_name_H-M   'P 1'
#
loop_
_entity.id
_entity.type
_entity.pdbx_description
1 polymer ?
#
loop_
_entity_poly.entity_id
_entity_poly.type
_entity_poly.pdbx_seq_one_letter_code
_entity_poly.pdbx_strand_id
1 'polypeptide(L)'
;MAAIRVSRHRLETPRLPRGKALRIALVSDLHGRVPSGLLELLREEKPDLIAVAGDLLEHYLPPGEKDDYHREIDAHSPPLSRLFISFLRRVDSYFVGRRRKKASGEEENLAVLSLLGEMAKIAPTYFSPGNHERKLSEAERERVAASGARYLENAWVSTDFGAVGGVGVSPDGEMLKALSQGSGVRVLLCHYPEYHERYLASHELDLVLSGHAHGGQIRLFGRGLFAPGQGLFPKRSGGLYGRHLVGRGLCNTTRIPRLFNPLDLPIVTLEGIAPSEK
;
A
#
# COMPACT_ATOMS: atom_id res chain seq x y z
N MET A 1 15.57 -16.04 4.02
CA MET A 1 14.44 -15.10 3.73
C MET A 1 14.28 -15.03 2.22
N ALA A 2 13.03 -14.83 1.72
CA ALA A 2 12.83 -14.67 0.28
C ALA A 2 13.45 -13.33 -0.17
N ALA A 3 14.13 -13.35 -1.33
CA ALA A 3 14.72 -12.14 -1.90
C ALA A 3 13.61 -11.18 -2.37
N ILE A 4 13.81 -9.88 -2.16
CA ILE A 4 12.94 -8.83 -2.68
C ILE A 4 13.26 -8.65 -4.17
N ARG A 5 12.23 -8.69 -5.01
CA ARG A 5 12.32 -8.33 -6.42
C ARG A 5 12.07 -6.84 -6.58
N VAL A 6 12.84 -6.16 -7.38
CA VAL A 6 12.53 -4.79 -7.82
C VAL A 6 11.79 -4.87 -9.15
N SER A 7 10.55 -4.37 -9.19
CA SER A 7 9.80 -4.19 -10.43
C SER A 7 9.81 -2.71 -10.83
N ARG A 8 10.03 -2.43 -12.12
CA ARG A 8 10.15 -1.05 -12.62
C ARG A 8 9.05 -0.78 -13.63
N HIS A 9 8.37 0.34 -13.45
CA HIS A 9 7.25 0.80 -14.27
C HIS A 9 7.51 2.22 -14.76
N ARG A 10 6.94 2.59 -15.91
CA ARG A 10 7.01 3.93 -16.47
C ARG A 10 5.62 4.42 -16.84
N LEU A 11 5.36 5.68 -16.58
CA LEU A 11 4.14 6.37 -16.95
C LEU A 11 4.51 7.78 -17.46
N GLU A 12 3.78 8.25 -18.44
CA GLU A 12 3.90 9.61 -18.94
C GLU A 12 2.87 10.53 -18.30
N THR A 13 3.25 11.77 -18.04
CA THR A 13 2.34 12.82 -17.57
C THR A 13 2.68 14.17 -18.19
N PRO A 14 1.67 14.91 -18.66
CA PRO A 14 1.87 16.29 -19.12
C PRO A 14 2.02 17.29 -17.96
N ARG A 15 1.88 16.83 -16.70
CA ARG A 15 2.00 17.66 -15.50
C ARG A 15 3.44 17.83 -14.99
N LEU A 16 4.39 17.10 -15.56
CA LEU A 16 5.82 17.36 -15.39
C LEU A 16 6.37 18.08 -16.63
N PRO A 17 7.32 18.99 -16.47
CA PRO A 17 8.03 19.56 -17.61
C PRO A 17 8.69 18.47 -18.46
N ARG A 18 8.70 18.65 -19.78
CA ARG A 18 9.35 17.73 -20.71
C ARG A 18 10.82 17.48 -20.30
N GLY A 19 11.23 16.23 -20.26
CA GLY A 19 12.58 15.81 -19.87
C GLY A 19 12.80 15.76 -18.35
N LYS A 20 11.80 16.12 -17.53
CA LYS A 20 11.81 15.85 -16.07
C LYS A 20 11.21 14.49 -15.81
N ALA A 21 11.69 13.83 -14.76
CA ALA A 21 11.15 12.57 -14.28
C ALA A 21 11.01 12.61 -12.77
N LEU A 22 10.03 11.89 -12.24
CA LEU A 22 9.80 11.68 -10.82
C LEU A 22 9.80 10.18 -10.54
N ARG A 23 10.75 9.72 -9.76
CA ARG A 23 10.96 8.32 -9.43
C ARG A 23 10.40 8.02 -8.04
N ILE A 24 9.44 7.14 -7.95
CA ILE A 24 8.72 6.82 -6.72
C ILE A 24 8.92 5.35 -6.37
N ALA A 25 9.33 5.06 -5.13
CA ALA A 25 9.35 3.71 -4.59
C ALA A 25 8.06 3.45 -3.78
N LEU A 26 7.40 2.32 -4.06
CA LEU A 26 6.23 1.88 -3.32
C LEU A 26 6.62 0.82 -2.28
N VAL A 27 6.41 1.12 -1.01
CA VAL A 27 6.55 0.21 0.12
C VAL A 27 5.16 -0.07 0.67
N SER A 28 4.81 -1.34 0.89
CA SER A 28 3.53 -1.72 1.52
C SER A 28 3.62 -3.08 2.20
N ASP A 29 2.69 -3.33 3.09
CA ASP A 29 2.44 -4.64 3.69
C ASP A 29 3.70 -5.24 4.37
N LEU A 30 4.31 -4.48 5.26
CA LEU A 30 5.45 -4.90 6.09
C LEU A 30 5.00 -5.72 7.31
N HIS A 31 3.82 -5.41 7.86
CA HIS A 31 3.22 -6.12 8.99
C HIS A 31 4.20 -6.35 10.15
N GLY A 32 4.76 -5.27 10.67
CA GLY A 32 5.71 -5.31 11.78
C GLY A 32 7.07 -5.94 11.45
N ARG A 33 7.38 -6.24 10.19
CA ARG A 33 8.61 -6.92 9.79
C ARG A 33 9.55 -5.99 9.06
N VAL A 34 10.84 -6.14 9.35
CA VAL A 34 11.91 -5.44 8.65
C VAL A 34 12.54 -6.39 7.63
N PRO A 35 12.20 -6.28 6.32
CA PRO A 35 12.80 -7.14 5.31
C PRO A 35 14.27 -6.80 5.13
N SER A 36 15.13 -7.83 5.14
CA SER A 36 16.56 -7.62 4.89
C SER A 36 16.79 -7.14 3.45
N GLY A 37 17.69 -6.17 3.29
CA GLY A 37 18.05 -5.60 1.99
C GLY A 37 17.10 -4.50 1.47
N LEU A 38 16.02 -4.17 2.18
CA LEU A 38 15.09 -3.14 1.71
C LEU A 38 15.73 -1.76 1.63
N LEU A 39 16.47 -1.35 2.66
CA LEU A 39 17.14 -0.04 2.68
C LEU A 39 18.24 0.05 1.63
N GLU A 40 19.00 -1.02 1.43
CA GLU A 40 20.02 -1.12 0.39
C GLU A 40 19.41 -0.93 -0.99
N LEU A 41 18.31 -1.65 -1.30
CA LEU A 41 17.58 -1.52 -2.56
C LEU A 41 17.04 -0.09 -2.75
N LEU A 42 16.48 0.53 -1.71
CA LEU A 42 16.00 1.92 -1.79
C LEU A 42 17.14 2.89 -2.10
N ARG A 43 18.34 2.70 -1.47
CA ARG A 43 19.51 3.53 -1.77
C ARG A 43 20.04 3.33 -3.18
N GLU A 44 20.04 2.09 -3.68
CA GLU A 44 20.42 1.76 -5.07
C GLU A 44 19.47 2.36 -6.10
N GLU A 45 18.14 2.27 -5.84
CA GLU A 45 17.11 2.78 -6.73
C GLU A 45 16.98 4.30 -6.73
N LYS A 46 17.52 4.99 -5.73
CA LYS A 46 17.55 6.46 -5.60
C LYS A 46 16.19 7.11 -5.94
N PRO A 47 15.12 6.77 -5.20
CA PRO A 47 13.84 7.39 -5.45
C PRO A 47 13.85 8.86 -5.05
N ASP A 48 13.10 9.70 -5.77
CA ASP A 48 12.82 11.07 -5.38
C ASP A 48 11.78 11.15 -4.26
N LEU A 49 11.01 10.06 -4.08
CA LEU A 49 9.95 9.94 -3.07
C LEU A 49 9.75 8.47 -2.71
N ILE A 50 9.54 8.20 -1.42
CA ILE A 50 9.11 6.89 -0.91
C ILE A 50 7.65 6.99 -0.45
N ALA A 51 6.79 6.17 -1.04
CA ALA A 51 5.38 6.05 -0.71
C ALA A 51 5.14 4.78 0.10
N VAL A 52 4.71 4.92 1.35
CA VAL A 52 4.32 3.81 2.22
C VAL A 52 2.80 3.70 2.20
N ALA A 53 2.29 2.72 1.44
CA ALA A 53 0.86 2.56 1.21
C ALA A 53 0.24 1.49 2.13
N GLY A 54 0.32 1.73 3.43
CA GLY A 54 -0.37 1.00 4.49
C GLY A 54 0.22 -0.36 4.89
N ASP A 55 -0.33 -0.89 5.96
CA ASP A 55 0.04 -2.15 6.62
C ASP A 55 1.55 -2.24 6.91
N LEU A 56 2.08 -1.12 7.40
CA LEU A 56 3.44 -1.03 7.93
C LEU A 56 3.54 -1.79 9.25
N LEU A 57 2.56 -1.57 10.13
CA LEU A 57 2.46 -2.16 11.45
C LEU A 57 1.64 -3.47 11.44
N GLU A 58 1.62 -4.16 12.56
CA GLU A 58 0.79 -5.34 12.77
C GLU A 58 -0.09 -5.14 14.01
N HIS A 59 -1.37 -4.90 13.80
CA HIS A 59 -2.37 -4.86 14.86
C HIS A 59 -3.43 -5.93 14.60
N TYR A 60 -3.65 -6.77 15.60
CA TYR A 60 -4.68 -7.80 15.56
C TYR A 60 -5.94 -7.32 16.27
N LEU A 61 -7.08 -7.53 15.62
CA LEU A 61 -8.35 -7.36 16.28
C LEU A 61 -8.57 -8.51 17.30
N PRO A 62 -9.21 -8.22 18.44
CA PRO A 62 -9.67 -9.26 19.35
C PRO A 62 -10.51 -10.32 18.62
N PRO A 63 -10.47 -11.59 19.04
CA PRO A 63 -11.29 -12.64 18.45
C PRO A 63 -12.78 -12.27 18.48
N GLY A 64 -13.45 -12.33 17.32
CA GLY A 64 -14.86 -12.01 17.17
C GLY A 64 -15.19 -10.55 16.85
N GLU A 65 -14.24 -9.64 16.97
CA GLU A 65 -14.42 -8.27 16.51
C GLU A 65 -14.25 -8.19 14.99
N LYS A 66 -15.16 -7.47 14.36
CA LYS A 66 -15.08 -7.05 12.95
C LYS A 66 -14.94 -5.54 12.94
N ASP A 67 -13.92 -5.08 12.27
CA ASP A 67 -13.78 -3.66 12.00
C ASP A 67 -14.67 -3.20 10.81
N ASP A 68 -14.71 -1.90 10.58
CA ASP A 68 -15.54 -1.30 9.52
C ASP A 68 -15.11 -1.78 8.13
N TYR A 69 -13.83 -2.02 7.90
CA TYR A 69 -13.32 -2.60 6.67
C TYR A 69 -13.87 -4.02 6.43
N HIS A 70 -13.85 -4.89 7.45
CA HIS A 70 -14.42 -6.23 7.33
C HIS A 70 -15.94 -6.21 7.12
N ARG A 71 -16.65 -5.24 7.73
CA ARG A 71 -18.08 -5.04 7.52
C ARG A 71 -18.37 -4.59 6.10
N GLU A 72 -17.56 -3.66 5.58
CA GLU A 72 -17.69 -3.14 4.22
C GLU A 72 -17.42 -4.23 3.17
N ILE A 73 -16.35 -5.03 3.34
CA ILE A 73 -16.07 -6.18 2.47
C ILE A 73 -17.21 -7.20 2.51
N ASP A 74 -17.65 -7.58 3.71
CA ASP A 74 -18.73 -8.58 3.86
C ASP A 74 -20.02 -8.09 3.20
N ALA A 75 -20.33 -6.79 3.24
CA ALA A 75 -21.49 -6.20 2.60
C ALA A 75 -21.46 -6.25 1.06
N HIS A 76 -20.26 -6.12 0.47
CA HIS A 76 -20.10 -5.97 -0.99
C HIS A 76 -19.48 -7.18 -1.69
N SER A 77 -19.09 -8.24 -0.94
CA SER A 77 -18.52 -9.45 -1.52
C SER A 77 -19.58 -10.37 -2.12
N PRO A 78 -19.36 -10.95 -3.31
CA PRO A 78 -20.24 -11.97 -3.87
C PRO A 78 -20.41 -13.17 -2.93
N PRO A 79 -21.57 -13.86 -2.95
CA PRO A 79 -21.87 -14.97 -2.01
C PRO A 79 -20.81 -16.09 -2.03
N LEU A 80 -20.33 -16.50 -3.21
CA LEU A 80 -19.27 -17.49 -3.37
C LEU A 80 -17.93 -17.04 -2.76
N SER A 81 -17.61 -15.76 -2.89
CA SER A 81 -16.41 -15.20 -2.27
C SER A 81 -16.51 -15.20 -0.76
N ARG A 82 -17.69 -14.99 -0.16
CA ARG A 82 -17.93 -15.05 1.29
C ARG A 82 -17.67 -16.46 1.84
N LEU A 83 -18.14 -17.51 1.13
CA LEU A 83 -17.88 -18.90 1.50
C LEU A 83 -16.38 -19.22 1.47
N PHE A 84 -15.69 -18.80 0.43
CA PHE A 84 -14.24 -19.00 0.29
C PHE A 84 -13.45 -18.21 1.33
N ILE A 85 -13.83 -16.96 1.60
CA ILE A 85 -13.24 -16.13 2.68
C ILE A 85 -13.46 -16.81 4.03
N SER A 86 -14.66 -17.31 4.30
CA SER A 86 -14.96 -18.05 5.53
C SER A 86 -14.11 -19.32 5.68
N PHE A 87 -13.93 -20.05 4.59
CA PHE A 87 -13.03 -21.22 4.54
C PHE A 87 -11.57 -20.83 4.80
N LEU A 88 -11.05 -19.81 4.09
CA LEU A 88 -9.68 -19.33 4.30
C LEU A 88 -9.48 -18.81 5.73
N ARG A 89 -10.42 -18.07 6.29
CA ARG A 89 -10.37 -17.63 7.70
C ARG A 89 -10.33 -18.81 8.68
N ARG A 90 -11.08 -19.88 8.39
CA ARG A 90 -11.04 -21.11 9.20
C ARG A 90 -9.69 -21.82 9.10
N VAL A 91 -9.14 -21.93 7.90
CA VAL A 91 -7.80 -22.50 7.67
C VAL A 91 -6.75 -21.63 8.37
N ASP A 92 -6.79 -20.32 8.18
CA ASP A 92 -5.86 -19.39 8.81
C ASP A 92 -6.00 -19.39 10.34
N SER A 93 -7.21 -19.37 10.89
CA SER A 93 -7.44 -19.45 12.34
C SER A 93 -6.94 -20.76 12.95
N TYR A 94 -7.06 -21.87 12.24
CA TYR A 94 -6.51 -23.15 12.67
C TYR A 94 -4.97 -23.12 12.76
N PHE A 95 -4.32 -22.44 11.81
CA PHE A 95 -2.86 -22.35 11.77
C PHE A 95 -2.30 -21.18 12.60
N VAL A 96 -2.99 -20.04 12.68
CA VAL A 96 -2.56 -18.81 13.38
C VAL A 96 -2.87 -18.89 14.88
N GLY A 97 -3.94 -19.56 15.27
CA GLY A 97 -4.37 -19.65 16.68
C GLY A 97 -3.32 -20.22 17.65
N ARG A 98 -2.33 -20.97 17.15
CA ARG A 98 -1.20 -21.47 17.94
C ARG A 98 -0.03 -20.50 18.09
N ARG A 99 0.11 -19.47 17.22
CA ARG A 99 1.19 -18.47 17.29
C ARG A 99 0.80 -17.20 18.05
N ARG A 100 -0.49 -16.88 18.17
CA ARG A 100 -0.99 -15.68 18.86
C ARG A 100 -0.62 -15.59 20.36
N LYS A 101 -0.06 -16.65 20.96
CA LYS A 101 0.41 -16.65 22.36
C LYS A 101 1.85 -16.16 22.54
N LYS A 102 2.56 -15.77 21.47
CA LYS A 102 3.96 -15.35 21.55
C LYS A 102 4.22 -14.24 20.52
N ALA A 103 4.09 -13.05 20.95
CA ALA A 103 4.81 -11.86 20.54
C ALA A 103 4.01 -10.63 20.96
N SER A 104 4.64 -9.79 21.70
CA SER A 104 4.29 -8.40 21.79
C SER A 104 4.50 -7.78 20.39
N GLY A 105 3.44 -7.60 19.62
CA GLY A 105 3.50 -6.89 18.35
C GLY A 105 4.09 -5.48 18.47
N GLU A 106 4.26 -5.02 19.70
CA GLU A 106 4.82 -3.72 20.04
C GLU A 106 6.30 -3.61 19.68
N GLU A 107 7.15 -4.59 20.02
CA GLU A 107 8.59 -4.55 19.65
C GLU A 107 8.80 -4.62 18.13
N GLU A 108 8.01 -5.47 17.45
CA GLU A 108 8.05 -5.59 16.00
C GLU A 108 7.60 -4.28 15.34
N ASN A 109 6.55 -3.66 15.83
CA ASN A 109 6.07 -2.35 15.37
C ASN A 109 7.11 -1.25 15.62
N LEU A 110 7.78 -1.25 16.76
CA LEU A 110 8.83 -0.29 17.06
C LEU A 110 10.03 -0.41 16.09
N ALA A 111 10.41 -1.63 15.72
CA ALA A 111 11.48 -1.88 14.76
C ALA A 111 11.11 -1.34 13.35
N VAL A 112 9.86 -1.54 12.93
CA VAL A 112 9.36 -1.03 11.64
C VAL A 112 9.20 0.49 11.65
N LEU A 113 8.83 1.09 12.76
CA LEU A 113 8.80 2.55 12.88
C LEU A 113 10.21 3.15 12.83
N SER A 114 11.22 2.43 13.34
CA SER A 114 12.61 2.83 13.15
C SER A 114 13.04 2.72 11.68
N LEU A 115 12.59 1.69 10.96
CA LEU A 115 12.80 1.55 9.52
C LEU A 115 12.15 2.70 8.73
N LEU A 116 10.96 3.18 9.14
CA LEU A 116 10.31 4.34 8.54
C LEU A 116 11.21 5.59 8.63
N GLY A 117 11.86 5.78 9.78
CA GLY A 117 12.85 6.85 9.97
C GLY A 117 14.08 6.70 9.06
N GLU A 118 14.58 5.48 8.87
CA GLU A 118 15.70 5.25 7.94
C GLU A 118 15.28 5.50 6.47
N MET A 119 14.05 5.18 6.08
CA MET A 119 13.50 5.54 4.77
C MET A 119 13.43 7.05 4.57
N ALA A 120 12.99 7.80 5.59
CA ALA A 120 12.90 9.25 5.54
C ALA A 120 14.28 9.95 5.39
N LYS A 121 15.38 9.29 5.77
CA LYS A 121 16.74 9.78 5.50
C LYS A 121 17.20 9.54 4.07
N ILE A 122 16.56 8.61 3.33
CA ILE A 122 16.89 8.31 1.93
C ILE A 122 16.20 9.29 1.00
N ALA A 123 14.88 9.49 1.18
CA ALA A 123 14.08 10.39 0.38
C ALA A 123 12.83 10.87 1.16
N PRO A 124 12.19 11.98 0.78
CA PRO A 124 10.90 12.37 1.32
C PRO A 124 9.94 11.19 1.36
N THR A 125 9.45 10.85 2.55
CA THR A 125 8.65 9.67 2.78
C THR A 125 7.24 10.07 3.23
N TYR A 126 6.24 9.51 2.56
CA TYR A 126 4.82 9.71 2.85
C TYR A 126 4.19 8.38 3.23
N PHE A 127 3.41 8.39 4.31
CA PHE A 127 2.78 7.20 4.85
C PHE A 127 1.27 7.39 4.96
N SER A 128 0.50 6.55 4.29
CA SER A 128 -0.96 6.47 4.39
C SER A 128 -1.34 5.16 5.07
N PRO A 129 -2.32 5.16 6.01
CA PRO A 129 -2.67 3.97 6.78
C PRO A 129 -3.33 2.88 5.94
N GLY A 130 -3.09 1.63 6.34
CA GLY A 130 -3.84 0.46 5.92
C GLY A 130 -4.84 0.00 6.98
N ASN A 131 -5.31 -1.24 6.87
CA ASN A 131 -6.25 -1.78 7.85
C ASN A 131 -5.60 -2.13 9.19
N HIS A 132 -4.31 -2.23 9.26
CA HIS A 132 -3.58 -2.48 10.51
C HIS A 132 -3.23 -1.19 11.28
N GLU A 133 -3.31 0.01 10.68
CA GLU A 133 -3.02 1.30 11.34
C GLU A 133 -4.25 2.05 11.86
N ARG A 134 -5.43 1.46 11.88
CA ARG A 134 -6.68 2.16 12.27
C ARG A 134 -6.68 2.76 13.65
N LYS A 135 -5.93 2.17 14.57
CA LYS A 135 -5.82 2.62 15.94
C LYS A 135 -4.35 2.62 16.36
N LEU A 136 -3.62 3.61 15.87
CA LEU A 136 -2.28 3.85 16.38
C LEU A 136 -2.34 4.22 17.85
N SER A 137 -1.53 3.58 18.67
CA SER A 137 -1.30 4.00 20.07
C SER A 137 -0.63 5.37 20.10
N GLU A 138 -0.67 6.06 21.23
CA GLU A 138 0.02 7.34 21.40
C GLU A 138 1.51 7.22 21.08
N ALA A 139 2.17 6.19 21.61
CA ALA A 139 3.60 5.93 21.37
C ALA A 139 3.93 5.68 19.88
N GLU A 140 3.05 5.00 19.14
CA GLU A 140 3.23 4.80 17.70
C GLU A 140 3.05 6.10 16.94
N ARG A 141 2.05 6.93 17.28
CA ARG A 141 1.88 8.27 16.68
C ARG A 141 3.09 9.16 16.90
N GLU A 142 3.60 9.21 18.12
CA GLU A 142 4.80 9.97 18.44
C GLU A 142 6.01 9.51 17.61
N ARG A 143 6.18 8.19 17.45
CA ARG A 143 7.28 7.64 16.65
C ARG A 143 7.11 7.89 15.16
N VAL A 144 5.89 7.79 14.63
CA VAL A 144 5.62 8.19 13.25
C VAL A 144 5.96 9.66 13.04
N ALA A 145 5.54 10.54 13.94
CA ALA A 145 5.86 11.96 13.89
C ALA A 145 7.37 12.23 13.98
N ALA A 146 8.08 11.50 14.85
CA ALA A 146 9.53 11.64 15.05
C ALA A 146 10.35 11.02 13.90
N SER A 147 9.76 10.16 13.07
CA SER A 147 10.46 9.47 11.97
C SER A 147 10.89 10.42 10.84
N GLY A 148 10.28 11.60 10.73
CA GLY A 148 10.44 12.52 9.61
C GLY A 148 9.58 12.17 8.39
N ALA A 149 8.85 11.03 8.41
CA ALA A 149 7.86 10.74 7.40
C ALA A 149 6.56 11.56 7.62
N ARG A 150 5.88 11.88 6.54
CA ARG A 150 4.59 12.58 6.58
C ARG A 150 3.46 11.57 6.62
N TYR A 151 2.73 11.49 7.73
CA TYR A 151 1.51 10.69 7.83
C TYR A 151 0.33 11.41 7.18
N LEU A 152 -0.35 10.72 6.26
CA LEU A 152 -1.46 11.25 5.48
C LEU A 152 -2.67 10.31 5.60
N GLU A 153 -3.67 10.74 6.36
CA GLU A 153 -4.97 10.08 6.46
C GLU A 153 -6.06 11.09 6.13
N ASN A 154 -6.70 10.92 4.97
CA ASN A 154 -7.62 11.88 4.40
C ASN A 154 -7.03 13.31 4.36
N ALA A 155 -5.78 13.38 3.94
CA ALA A 155 -5.00 14.62 3.89
C ALA A 155 -4.08 14.61 2.67
N TRP A 156 -3.66 15.80 2.26
CA TRP A 156 -2.65 15.97 1.22
C TRP A 156 -1.68 17.09 1.55
N VAL A 157 -0.53 17.07 0.92
CA VAL A 157 0.50 18.10 1.07
C VAL A 157 1.04 18.50 -0.30
N SER A 158 1.39 19.79 -0.43
CA SER A 158 2.10 20.29 -1.60
C SER A 158 3.56 19.86 -1.58
N THR A 159 4.11 19.64 -2.78
CA THR A 159 5.52 19.31 -3.03
C THR A 159 6.03 20.12 -4.21
N ASP A 160 7.33 20.08 -4.50
CA ASP A 160 7.94 20.81 -5.62
C ASP A 160 7.44 20.32 -6.99
N PHE A 161 6.91 19.11 -7.08
CA PHE A 161 6.36 18.53 -8.32
C PHE A 161 4.83 18.58 -8.42
N GLY A 162 4.14 18.94 -7.36
CA GLY A 162 2.67 18.94 -7.28
C GLY A 162 2.15 18.61 -5.90
N ALA A 163 1.43 17.48 -5.73
CA ALA A 163 0.85 17.10 -4.45
C ALA A 163 0.88 15.59 -4.20
N VAL A 164 1.00 15.22 -2.94
CA VAL A 164 0.86 13.84 -2.44
C VAL A 164 -0.29 13.80 -1.45
N GLY A 165 -1.28 12.95 -1.70
CA GLY A 165 -2.40 12.67 -0.81
C GLY A 165 -2.37 11.26 -0.25
N GLY A 166 -3.08 11.05 0.85
CA GLY A 166 -3.28 9.74 1.46
C GLY A 166 -4.70 9.59 1.99
N VAL A 167 -5.31 8.43 1.78
CA VAL A 167 -6.64 8.09 2.29
C VAL A 167 -6.58 6.93 3.27
N GLY A 168 -7.42 7.01 4.28
CA GLY A 168 -7.63 5.91 5.24
C GLY A 168 -8.70 4.92 4.76
N VAL A 169 -9.30 4.23 5.72
CA VAL A 169 -10.36 3.22 5.49
C VAL A 169 -11.61 3.83 4.88
N SER A 170 -11.93 5.07 5.25
CA SER A 170 -13.08 5.81 4.73
C SER A 170 -12.57 7.04 3.98
N PRO A 171 -12.45 6.95 2.64
CA PRO A 171 -11.94 8.05 1.83
C PRO A 171 -12.82 9.30 1.95
N ASP A 172 -12.19 10.45 2.18
CA ASP A 172 -12.86 11.75 2.16
C ASP A 172 -12.96 12.27 0.72
N GLY A 173 -14.19 12.39 0.23
CA GLY A 173 -14.47 12.86 -1.13
C GLY A 173 -14.05 14.31 -1.38
N GLU A 174 -14.15 15.19 -0.38
CA GLU A 174 -13.72 16.60 -0.53
C GLU A 174 -12.19 16.70 -0.60
N MET A 175 -11.47 15.90 0.19
CA MET A 175 -10.01 15.79 0.10
C MET A 175 -9.58 15.28 -1.28
N LEU A 176 -10.21 14.21 -1.78
CA LEU A 176 -9.93 13.65 -3.10
C LEU A 176 -10.19 14.67 -4.22
N LYS A 177 -11.29 15.41 -4.14
CA LYS A 177 -11.64 16.49 -5.06
C LYS A 177 -10.57 17.60 -5.02
N ALA A 178 -10.19 18.06 -3.83
CA ALA A 178 -9.16 19.08 -3.66
C ALA A 178 -7.81 18.64 -4.24
N LEU A 179 -7.38 17.39 -3.96
CA LEU A 179 -6.17 16.82 -4.56
C LEU A 179 -6.26 16.76 -6.08
N SER A 180 -7.39 16.32 -6.64
CA SER A 180 -7.57 16.18 -8.08
C SER A 180 -7.60 17.52 -8.84
N GLN A 181 -7.89 18.62 -8.15
CA GLN A 181 -7.89 19.97 -8.70
C GLN A 181 -6.55 20.71 -8.50
N GLY A 182 -5.61 20.15 -7.72
CA GLY A 182 -4.30 20.75 -7.48
C GLY A 182 -3.47 20.93 -8.76
N SER A 183 -2.47 21.79 -8.73
CA SER A 183 -1.51 21.96 -9.81
C SER A 183 -0.39 20.93 -9.75
N GLY A 184 0.26 20.66 -10.88
CA GLY A 184 1.36 19.69 -10.98
C GLY A 184 0.91 18.23 -10.88
N VAL A 185 1.85 17.35 -10.56
CA VAL A 185 1.60 15.91 -10.45
C VAL A 185 0.79 15.60 -9.19
N ARG A 186 -0.18 14.72 -9.31
CA ARG A 186 -1.09 14.32 -8.24
C ARG A 186 -0.92 12.84 -7.94
N VAL A 187 -0.25 12.54 -6.83
CA VAL A 187 0.00 11.18 -6.34
C VAL A 187 -0.93 10.90 -5.17
N LEU A 188 -1.62 9.77 -5.19
CA LEU A 188 -2.47 9.32 -4.10
C LEU A 188 -1.98 7.98 -3.55
N LEU A 189 -1.79 7.91 -2.24
CA LEU A 189 -1.60 6.68 -1.50
C LEU A 189 -2.96 6.19 -1.00
N CYS A 190 -3.36 4.99 -1.43
CA CYS A 190 -4.61 4.35 -1.01
C CYS A 190 -4.34 2.86 -0.83
N HIS A 191 -4.31 2.39 0.41
CA HIS A 191 -3.96 1.01 0.71
C HIS A 191 -4.82 -0.02 -0.05
N TYR A 192 -6.10 0.29 -0.27
CA TYR A 192 -7.13 -0.60 -0.79
C TYR A 192 -7.29 -0.50 -2.32
N PRO A 193 -6.79 -1.45 -3.13
CA PRO A 193 -6.91 -1.39 -4.58
C PRO A 193 -8.35 -1.51 -5.10
N GLU A 194 -9.26 -2.13 -4.32
CA GLU A 194 -10.68 -2.25 -4.62
C GLU A 194 -11.44 -0.92 -4.53
N TYR A 195 -10.87 0.09 -3.87
CA TYR A 195 -11.48 1.42 -3.80
C TYR A 195 -11.41 2.18 -5.13
N HIS A 196 -10.64 1.68 -6.09
CA HIS A 196 -10.47 2.37 -7.36
C HIS A 196 -11.80 2.66 -8.06
N GLU A 197 -12.63 1.65 -8.32
CA GLU A 197 -13.89 1.84 -9.01
C GLU A 197 -14.90 2.64 -8.20
N ARG A 198 -14.87 2.53 -6.90
CA ARG A 198 -15.88 3.14 -6.02
C ARG A 198 -15.59 4.60 -5.70
N TYR A 199 -14.33 4.93 -5.46
CA TYR A 199 -13.98 6.22 -4.90
C TYR A 199 -12.98 7.01 -5.77
N LEU A 200 -12.13 6.35 -6.57
CA LEU A 200 -10.99 7.01 -7.18
C LEU A 200 -11.13 7.24 -8.68
N ALA A 201 -11.89 6.42 -9.40
CA ALA A 201 -11.96 6.45 -10.87
C ALA A 201 -12.50 7.77 -11.45
N SER A 202 -13.28 8.53 -10.69
CA SER A 202 -13.83 9.84 -11.09
C SER A 202 -12.87 11.01 -10.87
N HIS A 203 -11.72 10.77 -10.22
CA HIS A 203 -10.75 11.80 -9.90
C HIS A 203 -9.55 11.78 -10.86
N GLU A 204 -9.13 12.95 -11.31
CA GLU A 204 -7.96 13.08 -12.16
C GLU A 204 -6.67 12.97 -11.32
N LEU A 205 -6.14 11.77 -11.20
CA LEU A 205 -4.89 11.48 -10.50
C LEU A 205 -3.83 10.99 -11.50
N ASP A 206 -2.59 11.41 -11.34
CA ASP A 206 -1.48 10.97 -12.19
C ASP A 206 -0.97 9.59 -11.78
N LEU A 207 -1.07 9.26 -10.49
CA LEU A 207 -0.67 7.97 -9.95
C LEU A 207 -1.43 7.65 -8.67
N VAL A 208 -1.97 6.44 -8.60
CA VAL A 208 -2.49 5.83 -7.37
C VAL A 208 -1.57 4.69 -6.96
N LEU A 209 -1.21 4.61 -5.69
CA LEU A 209 -0.32 3.62 -5.11
C LEU A 209 -1.04 2.82 -4.03
N SER A 210 -1.09 1.49 -4.17
CA SER A 210 -1.81 0.60 -3.25
C SER A 210 -1.00 -0.61 -2.83
N GLY A 211 -1.37 -1.18 -1.66
CA GLY A 211 -0.90 -2.47 -1.15
C GLY A 211 -2.03 -3.48 -1.04
N HIS A 212 -2.20 -4.08 0.15
CA HIS A 212 -3.33 -4.90 0.62
C HIS A 212 -3.56 -6.24 -0.09
N ALA A 213 -3.39 -6.30 -1.39
CA ALA A 213 -3.71 -7.48 -2.19
C ALA A 213 -2.68 -8.61 -2.08
N HIS A 214 -1.51 -8.37 -1.49
CA HIS A 214 -0.40 -9.33 -1.34
C HIS A 214 -0.07 -10.13 -2.62
N GLY A 215 -0.26 -9.52 -3.80
CA GLY A 215 -0.09 -10.18 -5.08
C GLY A 215 -1.11 -11.28 -5.36
N GLY A 216 -2.14 -11.42 -4.51
CA GLY A 216 -3.14 -12.48 -4.59
C GLY A 216 -2.65 -13.82 -4.05
N GLN A 217 -1.65 -13.83 -3.17
CA GLN A 217 -0.98 -14.93 -2.48
C GLN A 217 -0.35 -15.97 -3.44
N ILE A 218 -1.12 -16.55 -4.33
CA ILE A 218 -0.71 -17.46 -5.41
C ILE A 218 -1.01 -16.77 -6.74
N ARG A 219 -0.07 -16.79 -7.68
CA ARG A 219 -0.27 -16.19 -9.00
C ARG A 219 -0.20 -17.26 -10.08
N LEU A 220 -1.22 -17.29 -10.93
CA LEU A 220 -1.29 -18.16 -12.09
C LEU A 220 -1.47 -17.27 -13.34
N PHE A 221 -0.65 -17.49 -14.35
CA PHE A 221 -0.68 -16.72 -15.60
C PHE A 221 -0.67 -15.19 -15.39
N GLY A 222 0.10 -14.73 -14.40
CA GLY A 222 0.20 -13.30 -14.08
C GLY A 222 -0.95 -12.74 -13.24
N ARG A 223 -1.97 -13.50 -12.89
CA ARG A 223 -3.13 -13.10 -12.07
C ARG A 223 -3.03 -13.68 -10.66
N GLY A 224 -3.43 -12.88 -9.67
CA GLY A 224 -3.59 -13.33 -8.30
C GLY A 224 -4.79 -14.27 -8.16
N LEU A 225 -4.69 -15.26 -7.27
CA LEU A 225 -5.79 -16.19 -7.03
C LEU A 225 -6.86 -15.59 -6.12
N PHE A 226 -6.42 -14.89 -5.06
CA PHE A 226 -7.33 -14.30 -4.07
C PHE A 226 -6.74 -13.03 -3.47
N ALA A 227 -7.56 -12.00 -3.31
CA ALA A 227 -7.19 -10.82 -2.52
C ALA A 227 -8.35 -10.40 -1.61
N PRO A 228 -8.05 -9.87 -0.40
CA PRO A 228 -9.06 -9.27 0.46
C PRO A 228 -9.81 -8.17 -0.32
N GLY A 229 -11.09 -7.97 -0.02
CA GLY A 229 -11.93 -6.96 -0.69
C GLY A 229 -12.32 -7.26 -2.14
N GLN A 230 -11.57 -8.10 -2.85
CA GLN A 230 -11.81 -8.43 -4.25
C GLN A 230 -12.23 -9.91 -4.47
N GLY A 231 -11.94 -10.80 -3.52
CA GLY A 231 -12.29 -12.23 -3.62
C GLY A 231 -11.37 -13.01 -4.56
N LEU A 232 -11.96 -14.02 -5.24
CA LEU A 232 -11.26 -14.86 -6.21
C LEU A 232 -11.00 -14.11 -7.51
N PHE A 233 -9.80 -14.34 -8.10
CA PHE A 233 -9.35 -13.71 -9.34
C PHE A 233 -9.47 -12.18 -9.32
N PRO A 234 -8.82 -11.53 -8.34
CA PRO A 234 -8.92 -10.08 -8.14
C PRO A 234 -8.51 -9.32 -9.39
N LYS A 235 -9.22 -8.22 -9.66
CA LYS A 235 -8.92 -7.34 -10.79
C LYS A 235 -7.56 -6.64 -10.63
N ARG A 236 -7.22 -6.25 -9.39
CA ARG A 236 -5.99 -5.52 -9.05
C ARG A 236 -5.26 -6.21 -7.90
N SER A 237 -4.30 -7.06 -8.22
CA SER A 237 -3.57 -7.82 -7.20
C SER A 237 -2.06 -7.58 -7.18
N GLY A 238 -1.52 -6.88 -8.16
CA GLY A 238 -0.09 -6.57 -8.23
C GLY A 238 0.37 -6.23 -9.63
N GLY A 239 1.02 -5.10 -9.79
CA GLY A 239 1.46 -4.52 -11.05
C GLY A 239 0.73 -3.23 -11.40
N LEU A 240 0.95 -2.72 -12.59
CA LEU A 240 0.42 -1.45 -13.08
C LEU A 240 -0.88 -1.65 -13.88
N TYR A 241 -1.95 -0.94 -13.49
CA TYR A 241 -3.28 -0.94 -14.11
C TYR A 241 -3.63 0.50 -14.52
N GLY A 242 -3.27 0.90 -15.73
CA GLY A 242 -3.36 2.31 -16.14
C GLY A 242 -2.49 3.18 -15.23
N ARG A 243 -3.09 4.09 -14.48
CA ARG A 243 -2.40 4.96 -13.52
C ARG A 243 -2.44 4.45 -12.07
N HIS A 244 -2.78 3.19 -11.86
CA HIS A 244 -2.85 2.57 -10.54
C HIS A 244 -1.81 1.46 -10.39
N LEU A 245 -0.79 1.67 -9.57
CA LEU A 245 0.24 0.71 -9.24
C LEU A 245 -0.11 0.00 -7.92
N VAL A 246 -0.20 -1.32 -7.97
CA VAL A 246 -0.49 -2.17 -6.80
C VAL A 246 0.75 -2.96 -6.44
N GLY A 247 1.26 -2.79 -5.22
CA GLY A 247 2.35 -3.57 -4.66
C GLY A 247 1.92 -5.00 -4.36
N ARG A 248 2.90 -5.92 -4.38
CA ARG A 248 2.65 -7.32 -3.96
C ARG A 248 2.96 -7.54 -2.49
N GLY A 249 3.37 -6.48 -1.79
CA GLY A 249 3.77 -6.54 -0.39
C GLY A 249 5.18 -7.07 -0.18
N LEU A 250 5.79 -6.64 0.90
CA LEU A 250 7.18 -6.91 1.27
C LEU A 250 7.32 -7.98 2.36
N CYS A 251 6.21 -8.55 2.82
CA CYS A 251 6.25 -9.73 3.70
C CYS A 251 5.20 -10.78 3.31
N ASN A 252 5.30 -11.96 3.91
CA ASN A 252 4.27 -13.00 3.87
C ASN A 252 3.60 -13.09 5.24
N THR A 253 2.32 -12.73 5.31
CA THR A 253 1.53 -12.68 6.55
C THR A 253 0.87 -14.01 6.88
N THR A 254 0.75 -14.93 5.92
CA THR A 254 0.09 -16.22 6.07
C THR A 254 1.08 -17.37 6.04
N ARG A 255 0.66 -18.57 6.46
CA ARG A 255 1.44 -19.81 6.29
C ARG A 255 1.34 -20.38 4.89
N ILE A 256 0.38 -19.94 4.11
CA ILE A 256 0.26 -20.32 2.71
C ILE A 256 1.47 -19.74 1.97
N PRO A 257 2.24 -20.57 1.26
CA PRO A 257 3.41 -20.07 0.53
C PRO A 257 2.98 -19.13 -0.60
N ARG A 258 3.81 -18.14 -0.86
CA ARG A 258 3.64 -17.26 -2.02
C ARG A 258 4.18 -18.00 -3.25
N LEU A 259 3.29 -18.60 -4.04
CA LEU A 259 3.67 -19.31 -5.25
C LEU A 259 3.61 -18.38 -6.46
N PHE A 260 4.72 -18.32 -7.23
CA PHE A 260 4.91 -17.40 -8.38
C PHE A 260 4.67 -15.92 -8.04
N ASN A 261 4.82 -15.58 -6.78
CA ASN A 261 4.48 -14.30 -6.21
C ASN A 261 5.60 -13.80 -5.28
N PRO A 262 6.75 -13.38 -5.82
CA PRO A 262 7.85 -12.89 -5.00
C PRO A 262 7.46 -11.63 -4.23
N LEU A 263 8.18 -11.35 -3.14
CA LEU A 263 8.16 -10.04 -2.49
C LEU A 263 8.60 -8.99 -3.51
N ASP A 264 7.96 -7.82 -3.52
CA ASP A 264 8.13 -6.85 -4.60
C ASP A 264 8.30 -5.44 -4.04
N LEU A 265 9.34 -4.76 -4.49
CA LEU A 265 9.55 -3.33 -4.33
C LEU A 265 9.29 -2.65 -5.69
N PRO A 266 8.08 -2.17 -5.94
CA PRO A 266 7.78 -1.47 -7.18
C PRO A 266 8.42 -0.09 -7.19
N ILE A 267 9.08 0.23 -8.30
CA ILE A 267 9.57 1.55 -8.63
C ILE A 267 8.78 2.05 -9.84
N VAL A 268 8.17 3.22 -9.74
CA VAL A 268 7.50 3.86 -10.88
C VAL A 268 8.16 5.19 -11.19
N THR A 269 8.42 5.42 -12.48
CA THR A 269 8.94 6.68 -12.98
C THR A 269 7.84 7.38 -13.76
N LEU A 270 7.45 8.58 -13.31
CA LEU A 270 6.61 9.49 -14.09
C LEU A 270 7.49 10.36 -14.95
N GLU A 271 7.32 10.31 -16.27
CA GLU A 271 8.11 11.06 -17.24
C GLU A 271 7.29 12.22 -17.81
N GLY A 272 7.87 13.41 -17.81
CA GLY A 272 7.24 14.61 -18.36
C GLY A 272 7.22 14.57 -19.88
N ILE A 273 6.03 14.76 -20.45
CA ILE A 273 5.82 14.89 -21.90
C ILE A 273 5.32 16.30 -22.25
N ALA A 274 5.43 16.68 -23.52
CA ALA A 274 4.78 17.91 -23.99
C ALA A 274 3.26 17.79 -23.75
N PRO A 275 2.57 18.88 -23.38
CA PRO A 275 1.11 18.89 -23.38
C PRO A 275 0.61 18.47 -24.77
N SER A 276 -0.35 17.52 -24.82
CA SER A 276 -1.01 17.21 -26.09
C SER A 276 -1.72 18.48 -26.56
N GLU A 277 -1.37 18.96 -27.74
CA GLU A 277 -2.17 19.96 -28.43
C GLU A 277 -3.60 19.41 -28.55
N LYS A 278 -4.56 20.07 -27.89
CA LYS A 278 -5.98 19.74 -28.02
C LYS A 278 -6.55 20.47 -29.23
#